data_faa47ec72a9d508d66d188b5c75b5d6b
#
_entry.id   faa47ec72a9d508d66d188b5c75b5d6b
#
_cell.length_a   1.000
_cell.length_b   1.000
_cell.length_c   1.000
_cell.angle_alpha   90.00
_cell.angle_beta   90.00
_cell.angle_gamma   90.00
#
_symmetry.space_group_name_H-M   'P 1'
#
loop_
_entity.id
_entity.type
_entity.pdbx_description
1 polymer ?
#
loop_
_entity_poly.entity_id
_entity_poly.type
_entity_poly.pdbx_seq_one_letter_code
_entity_poly.pdbx_strand_id
1 'polypeptide(L)'
;MRQKKSGWKRPALLFLVLLLLAQIGDIVYLQYFDTSRRRLPVLMYHHFADEAKEGTVVTPVRFREQMDALKEAGYQAVTIPQVIDYVENGAPLPARPILITMDDGYGSNLDAAAPILEETGMCATVFAIGINEGEEYYPHSGEPMWQERFAFEKAAPWIEKGVIDVQSHTFDMHQLASYGYSGRDGVLRLEGESDEDYRQALLSDMEAFRQRRGNRVATELLALAYPFGYYSEEADALLKEAGYAVTFTIDERPNYLSVHNGSCLRMMGRVNVTDWISGQELVQLLQPYSN
;
A
#
# COMPACT_ATOMS: atom_id res chain seq x y z
N MET A 1 58.67 -30.91 -32.16
CA MET A 1 58.16 -30.03 -31.13
C MET A 1 56.70 -30.40 -30.77
N ARG A 2 56.45 -31.00 -29.61
CA ARG A 2 55.11 -31.36 -29.15
C ARG A 2 54.56 -30.18 -28.30
N GLN A 3 53.51 -29.51 -28.79
CA GLN A 3 52.77 -28.50 -28.00
C GLN A 3 52.08 -29.18 -26.81
N LYS A 4 52.43 -28.77 -25.58
CA LYS A 4 51.71 -29.11 -24.36
C LYS A 4 50.34 -28.39 -24.41
N LYS A 5 49.24 -29.11 -24.68
CA LYS A 5 47.88 -28.60 -24.52
C LYS A 5 47.64 -28.28 -23.04
N SER A 6 47.38 -27.02 -22.76
CA SER A 6 47.11 -26.45 -21.44
C SER A 6 45.95 -27.18 -20.74
N GLY A 7 46.26 -27.90 -19.65
CA GLY A 7 45.31 -28.64 -18.81
C GLY A 7 44.46 -27.78 -17.89
N TRP A 8 44.49 -26.46 -18.00
CA TRP A 8 43.84 -25.51 -17.08
C TRP A 8 42.35 -25.24 -17.37
N LYS A 9 41.84 -25.63 -18.52
CA LYS A 9 40.43 -25.37 -18.90
C LYS A 9 39.43 -26.18 -18.07
N ARG A 10 39.75 -27.41 -17.67
CA ARG A 10 38.87 -28.28 -16.89
C ARG A 10 38.71 -27.86 -15.43
N PRO A 11 39.79 -27.52 -14.66
CA PRO A 11 39.62 -27.05 -13.30
C PRO A 11 38.94 -25.67 -13.21
N ALA A 12 39.16 -24.76 -14.18
CA ALA A 12 38.49 -23.46 -14.24
C ALA A 12 36.96 -23.61 -14.51
N LEU A 13 36.59 -24.54 -15.39
CA LEU A 13 35.18 -24.82 -15.65
C LEU A 13 34.50 -25.45 -14.43
N LEU A 14 35.17 -26.37 -13.74
CA LEU A 14 34.65 -26.96 -12.49
C LEU A 14 34.45 -25.92 -11.39
N PHE A 15 35.37 -24.99 -11.23
CA PHE A 15 35.29 -23.92 -10.28
C PHE A 15 34.10 -22.96 -10.58
N LEU A 16 33.89 -22.61 -11.86
CA LEU A 16 32.75 -21.80 -12.29
C LEU A 16 31.40 -22.51 -12.03
N VAL A 17 31.33 -23.80 -12.29
CA VAL A 17 30.12 -24.60 -12.01
C VAL A 17 29.83 -24.67 -10.52
N LEU A 18 30.84 -24.85 -9.67
CA LEU A 18 30.69 -24.84 -8.21
C LEU A 18 30.24 -23.48 -7.68
N LEU A 19 30.77 -22.37 -8.22
CA LEU A 19 30.32 -21.01 -7.89
C LEU A 19 28.86 -20.78 -8.28
N LEU A 20 28.47 -21.25 -9.46
CA LEU A 20 27.07 -21.13 -9.93
C LEU A 20 26.12 -21.97 -9.05
N LEU A 21 26.53 -23.19 -8.67
CA LEU A 21 25.74 -24.02 -7.76
C LEU A 21 25.65 -23.43 -6.36
N ALA A 22 26.70 -22.78 -5.85
CA ALA A 22 26.67 -22.07 -4.59
C ALA A 22 25.69 -20.87 -4.65
N GLN A 23 25.76 -20.08 -5.72
CA GLN A 23 24.82 -18.95 -5.92
C GLN A 23 23.36 -19.41 -6.07
N ILE A 24 23.12 -20.53 -6.80
CA ILE A 24 21.79 -21.14 -6.89
C ILE A 24 21.35 -21.64 -5.50
N GLY A 25 22.25 -22.26 -4.75
CA GLY A 25 21.99 -22.70 -3.36
C GLY A 25 21.61 -21.55 -2.45
N ASP A 26 22.33 -20.43 -2.53
CA ASP A 26 22.04 -19.23 -1.75
C ASP A 26 20.68 -18.61 -2.15
N ILE A 27 20.37 -18.55 -3.45
CA ILE A 27 19.07 -18.05 -3.94
C ILE A 27 17.93 -18.96 -3.46
N VAL A 28 18.09 -20.28 -3.55
CA VAL A 28 17.08 -21.24 -3.09
C VAL A 28 16.92 -21.14 -1.56
N TYR A 29 18.03 -21.05 -0.82
CA TYR A 29 17.98 -20.86 0.64
C TYR A 29 17.24 -19.57 1.03
N LEU A 30 17.60 -18.44 0.40
CA LEU A 30 16.94 -17.15 0.66
C LEU A 30 15.46 -17.16 0.25
N GLN A 31 15.10 -17.88 -0.80
CA GLN A 31 13.72 -17.94 -1.30
C GLN A 31 12.82 -18.87 -0.49
N TYR A 32 13.35 -20.00 0.03
CA TYR A 32 12.54 -21.05 0.66
C TYR A 32 12.82 -21.25 2.15
N PHE A 33 13.99 -20.84 2.65
CA PHE A 33 14.43 -21.09 4.01
C PHE A 33 14.80 -19.84 4.79
N ASP A 34 14.75 -18.65 4.16
CA ASP A 34 14.99 -17.39 4.86
C ASP A 34 13.80 -17.07 5.79
N THR A 35 13.92 -17.53 7.03
CA THR A 35 12.95 -17.26 8.10
C THR A 35 12.98 -15.78 8.55
N SER A 36 13.93 -14.98 8.08
CA SER A 36 13.97 -13.52 8.33
C SER A 36 12.96 -12.75 7.47
N ARG A 37 12.46 -13.35 6.39
CA ARG A 37 11.42 -12.76 5.54
C ARG A 37 10.05 -12.98 6.14
N ARG A 38 9.44 -11.89 6.59
CA ARG A 38 8.11 -11.91 7.14
C ARG A 38 7.09 -11.52 6.08
N ARG A 39 6.03 -12.31 5.92
CA ARG A 39 4.92 -11.95 5.04
C ARG A 39 4.01 -10.94 5.74
N LEU A 40 3.54 -9.96 4.98
CA LEU A 40 2.56 -8.98 5.43
C LEU A 40 1.41 -8.91 4.41
N PRO A 41 0.26 -9.53 4.69
CA PRO A 41 -0.94 -9.27 3.91
C PRO A 41 -1.38 -7.82 4.11
N VAL A 42 -1.76 -7.18 3.01
CA VAL A 42 -2.31 -5.82 3.00
C VAL A 42 -3.67 -5.87 2.33
N LEU A 43 -4.72 -5.49 3.06
CA LEU A 43 -6.08 -5.43 2.57
C LEU A 43 -6.38 -4.06 1.97
N MET A 44 -7.17 -4.03 0.91
CA MET A 44 -7.62 -2.82 0.26
C MET A 44 -9.14 -2.78 0.26
N TYR A 45 -9.70 -1.81 0.98
CA TYR A 45 -11.11 -1.43 0.99
C TYR A 45 -11.28 -0.03 0.41
N HIS A 46 -12.52 0.41 0.21
CA HIS A 46 -12.86 1.76 -0.24
C HIS A 46 -14.07 2.30 0.54
N HIS A 47 -15.26 2.15 0.00
CA HIS A 47 -16.51 2.69 0.53
C HIS A 47 -17.32 1.65 1.30
N PHE A 48 -18.05 2.12 2.32
CA PHE A 48 -18.98 1.30 3.09
C PHE A 48 -20.40 1.86 2.95
N ALA A 49 -21.37 0.99 2.62
CA ALA A 49 -22.78 1.35 2.50
C ALA A 49 -23.67 0.15 2.82
N ASP A 50 -24.95 0.42 3.14
CA ASP A 50 -25.93 -0.63 3.47
C ASP A 50 -26.16 -1.64 2.33
N GLU A 51 -25.92 -1.23 1.08
CA GLU A 51 -26.02 -2.07 -0.10
C GLU A 51 -24.72 -2.04 -0.92
N ALA A 52 -24.12 -3.20 -1.16
CA ALA A 52 -22.94 -3.35 -1.99
C ALA A 52 -23.34 -3.57 -3.46
N LYS A 53 -23.52 -2.48 -4.21
CA LYS A 53 -23.88 -2.52 -5.65
C LYS A 53 -22.67 -2.61 -6.58
N GLU A 54 -21.49 -2.25 -6.08
CA GLU A 54 -20.23 -2.19 -6.83
C GLU A 54 -19.13 -2.96 -6.12
N GLY A 55 -18.12 -3.42 -6.85
CA GLY A 55 -17.04 -4.26 -6.31
C GLY A 55 -16.11 -3.58 -5.30
N THR A 56 -16.20 -2.24 -5.16
CA THR A 56 -15.44 -1.44 -4.20
C THR A 56 -16.25 -1.06 -2.96
N VAL A 57 -17.53 -1.45 -2.89
CA VAL A 57 -18.42 -1.19 -1.76
C VAL A 57 -18.55 -2.44 -0.90
N VAL A 58 -18.39 -2.30 0.41
CA VAL A 58 -18.57 -3.37 1.40
C VAL A 58 -19.62 -2.94 2.40
N THR A 59 -20.56 -3.84 2.76
CA THR A 59 -21.54 -3.52 3.80
C THR A 59 -20.88 -3.53 5.19
N PRO A 60 -21.32 -2.65 6.13
CA PRO A 60 -20.81 -2.67 7.49
C PRO A 60 -20.96 -4.04 8.18
N VAL A 61 -22.02 -4.78 7.85
CA VAL A 61 -22.26 -6.14 8.37
C VAL A 61 -21.19 -7.10 7.86
N ARG A 62 -20.87 -7.06 6.56
CA ARG A 62 -19.83 -7.90 5.97
C ARG A 62 -18.44 -7.51 6.49
N PHE A 63 -18.16 -6.21 6.59
CA PHE A 63 -16.89 -5.74 7.14
C PHE A 63 -16.68 -6.23 8.58
N ARG A 64 -17.70 -6.15 9.43
CA ARG A 64 -17.64 -6.70 10.79
C ARG A 64 -17.34 -8.21 10.79
N GLU A 65 -18.06 -8.99 10.00
CA GLU A 65 -17.83 -10.42 9.85
C GLU A 65 -16.38 -10.73 9.43
N GLN A 66 -15.84 -9.94 8.49
CA GLN A 66 -14.45 -10.08 8.04
C GLN A 66 -13.45 -9.75 9.15
N MET A 67 -13.67 -8.67 9.91
CA MET A 67 -12.80 -8.29 11.04
C MET A 67 -12.84 -9.32 12.18
N ASP A 68 -14.02 -9.81 12.52
CA ASP A 68 -14.18 -10.85 13.54
C ASP A 68 -13.47 -12.15 13.13
N ALA A 69 -13.62 -12.58 11.89
CA ALA A 69 -12.95 -13.78 11.37
C ALA A 69 -11.42 -13.64 11.36
N LEU A 70 -10.89 -12.46 11.00
CA LEU A 70 -9.46 -12.16 11.06
C LEU A 70 -8.94 -12.24 12.49
N LYS A 71 -9.67 -11.65 13.45
CA LYS A 71 -9.33 -11.68 14.86
C LYS A 71 -9.33 -13.11 15.41
N GLU A 72 -10.37 -13.89 15.12
CA GLU A 72 -10.48 -15.31 15.51
C GLU A 72 -9.35 -16.16 14.91
N ALA A 73 -8.91 -15.86 13.69
CA ALA A 73 -7.77 -16.50 13.05
C ALA A 73 -6.42 -16.01 13.60
N GLY A 74 -6.40 -15.10 14.59
CA GLY A 74 -5.21 -14.60 15.27
C GLY A 74 -4.46 -13.49 14.51
N TYR A 75 -5.06 -12.87 13.50
CA TYR A 75 -4.48 -11.68 12.87
C TYR A 75 -4.56 -10.48 13.82
N GLN A 76 -3.52 -9.65 13.76
CA GLN A 76 -3.44 -8.40 14.50
C GLN A 76 -3.10 -7.28 13.51
N ALA A 77 -3.94 -6.25 13.46
CA ALA A 77 -3.70 -5.11 12.62
C ALA A 77 -2.44 -4.36 13.10
N VAL A 78 -1.63 -3.92 12.13
CA VAL A 78 -0.42 -3.13 12.37
C VAL A 78 -0.53 -1.81 11.64
N THR A 79 0.19 -0.80 12.13
CA THR A 79 0.29 0.52 11.52
C THR A 79 1.48 0.62 10.57
N ILE A 80 1.46 1.59 9.66
CA ILE A 80 2.61 1.88 8.77
C ILE A 80 3.89 2.16 9.56
N PRO A 81 3.88 3.00 10.62
CA PRO A 81 5.09 3.18 11.44
C PRO A 81 5.65 1.88 12.04
N GLN A 82 4.80 0.95 12.50
CA GLN A 82 5.27 -0.35 13.01
C GLN A 82 5.92 -1.20 11.92
N VAL A 83 5.41 -1.16 10.69
CA VAL A 83 5.99 -1.88 9.55
C VAL A 83 7.35 -1.28 9.17
N ILE A 84 7.46 0.06 9.18
CA ILE A 84 8.74 0.76 8.94
C ILE A 84 9.75 0.39 10.04
N ASP A 85 9.35 0.47 11.31
CA ASP A 85 10.23 0.16 12.45
C ASP A 85 10.72 -1.30 12.44
N TYR A 86 9.87 -2.25 12.02
CA TYR A 86 10.31 -3.62 11.77
C TYR A 86 11.39 -3.69 10.69
N VAL A 87 11.20 -3.00 9.57
CA VAL A 87 12.14 -3.06 8.45
C VAL A 87 13.43 -2.30 8.76
N GLU A 88 13.37 -1.14 9.41
CA GLU A 88 14.55 -0.32 9.69
C GLU A 88 15.34 -0.80 10.92
N ASN A 89 14.63 -1.15 11.99
CA ASN A 89 15.24 -1.38 13.31
C ASN A 89 15.08 -2.82 13.81
N GLY A 90 14.32 -3.67 13.11
CA GLY A 90 14.05 -5.04 13.54
C GLY A 90 13.06 -5.12 14.72
N ALA A 91 12.27 -4.07 14.96
CA ALA A 91 11.23 -4.09 15.99
C ALA A 91 10.21 -5.22 15.75
N PRO A 92 9.77 -5.95 16.78
CA PRO A 92 8.94 -7.12 16.57
C PRO A 92 7.53 -6.76 16.07
N LEU A 93 7.04 -7.48 15.05
CA LEU A 93 5.64 -7.47 14.65
C LEU A 93 4.88 -8.63 15.34
N PRO A 94 3.53 -8.52 15.46
CA PRO A 94 2.69 -9.61 15.95
C PRO A 94 2.89 -10.92 15.17
N ALA A 95 2.48 -12.06 15.74
CA ALA A 95 2.66 -13.37 15.10
C ALA A 95 2.00 -13.46 13.72
N ARG A 96 0.82 -12.89 13.56
CA ARG A 96 0.09 -12.78 12.28
C ARG A 96 -0.27 -11.32 12.00
N PRO A 97 0.70 -10.51 11.52
CA PRO A 97 0.44 -9.11 11.22
C PRO A 97 -0.44 -8.98 9.98
N ILE A 98 -1.28 -7.95 9.95
CA ILE A 98 -2.06 -7.55 8.78
C ILE A 98 -2.13 -6.04 8.71
N LEU A 99 -2.00 -5.46 7.51
CA LEU A 99 -2.23 -4.04 7.29
C LEU A 99 -3.58 -3.88 6.60
N ILE A 100 -4.47 -3.06 7.18
CA ILE A 100 -5.79 -2.75 6.61
C ILE A 100 -5.70 -1.37 6.00
N THR A 101 -6.04 -1.23 4.72
CA THR A 101 -6.05 0.05 4.01
C THR A 101 -7.43 0.34 3.42
N MET A 102 -7.76 1.63 3.32
CA MET A 102 -9.00 2.13 2.74
C MET A 102 -8.64 3.30 1.82
N ASP A 103 -9.05 3.25 0.55
CA ASP A 103 -8.73 4.30 -0.40
C ASP A 103 -9.83 5.36 -0.50
N ASP A 104 -9.50 6.49 -1.13
CA ASP A 104 -10.34 7.64 -1.50
C ASP A 104 -10.78 8.56 -0.36
N GLY A 105 -10.70 8.17 0.91
CA GLY A 105 -11.08 9.03 2.03
C GLY A 105 -12.59 9.26 2.16
N TYR A 106 -13.41 8.23 1.94
CA TYR A 106 -14.87 8.29 2.10
C TYR A 106 -15.29 8.59 3.54
N GLY A 107 -16.34 9.38 3.73
CA GLY A 107 -16.95 9.64 5.05
C GLY A 107 -17.27 8.35 5.80
N SER A 108 -17.71 7.31 5.07
CA SER A 108 -18.01 6.00 5.62
C SER A 108 -16.82 5.26 6.24
N ASN A 109 -15.59 5.63 5.92
CA ASN A 109 -14.40 5.08 6.60
C ASN A 109 -14.40 5.47 8.08
N LEU A 110 -14.91 6.67 8.41
CA LEU A 110 -15.01 7.15 9.79
C LEU A 110 -16.33 6.74 10.45
N ASP A 111 -17.46 6.84 9.71
CA ASP A 111 -18.79 6.68 10.27
C ASP A 111 -19.23 5.22 10.41
N ALA A 112 -18.78 4.35 9.50
CA ALA A 112 -19.14 2.95 9.47
C ALA A 112 -17.98 2.01 9.86
N ALA A 113 -16.78 2.20 9.29
CA ALA A 113 -15.68 1.27 9.50
C ALA A 113 -14.92 1.52 10.81
N ALA A 114 -14.63 2.76 11.19
CA ALA A 114 -13.83 3.06 12.37
C ALA A 114 -14.46 2.54 13.68
N PRO A 115 -15.80 2.62 13.93
CA PRO A 115 -16.41 1.99 15.10
C PRO A 115 -16.21 0.46 15.13
N ILE A 116 -16.30 -0.20 13.98
CA ILE A 116 -16.09 -1.66 13.88
C ILE A 116 -14.65 -2.02 14.18
N LEU A 117 -13.69 -1.25 13.65
CA LEU A 117 -12.26 -1.44 13.93
C LEU A 117 -11.97 -1.28 15.43
N GLU A 118 -12.52 -0.24 16.08
CA GLU A 118 -12.35 -0.03 17.53
C GLU A 118 -12.88 -1.22 18.33
N GLU A 119 -14.11 -1.67 18.06
CA GLU A 119 -14.75 -2.79 18.76
C GLU A 119 -14.02 -4.12 18.57
N THR A 120 -13.44 -4.33 17.39
CA THR A 120 -12.68 -5.56 17.08
C THR A 120 -11.21 -5.49 17.51
N GLY A 121 -10.73 -4.30 17.91
CA GLY A 121 -9.33 -4.05 18.28
C GLY A 121 -8.40 -4.02 17.07
N MET A 122 -8.94 -3.69 15.88
CA MET A 122 -8.20 -3.49 14.64
C MET A 122 -7.93 -2.01 14.40
N CYS A 123 -7.00 -1.71 13.49
CA CYS A 123 -6.74 -0.35 13.00
C CYS A 123 -6.57 -0.36 11.48
N ALA A 124 -6.75 0.80 10.84
CA ALA A 124 -6.58 0.94 9.40
C ALA A 124 -5.90 2.25 9.02
N THR A 125 -5.29 2.26 7.83
CA THR A 125 -4.78 3.47 7.17
C THR A 125 -5.74 3.87 6.06
N VAL A 126 -6.18 5.13 6.05
CA VAL A 126 -6.99 5.70 4.97
C VAL A 126 -6.09 6.52 4.05
N PHE A 127 -6.08 6.19 2.77
CA PHE A 127 -5.43 6.97 1.72
C PHE A 127 -6.44 7.96 1.14
N ALA A 128 -6.32 9.22 1.51
CA ALA A 128 -7.29 10.25 1.14
C ALA A 128 -6.85 11.05 -0.09
N ILE A 129 -7.80 11.43 -0.94
CA ILE A 129 -7.61 12.33 -2.09
C ILE A 129 -7.67 13.77 -1.59
N GLY A 130 -6.55 14.51 -1.68
CA GLY A 130 -6.42 15.81 -1.02
C GLY A 130 -7.37 16.88 -1.56
N ILE A 131 -7.59 16.96 -2.87
CA ILE A 131 -8.47 17.97 -3.48
C ILE A 131 -9.94 17.74 -3.14
N ASN A 132 -10.33 16.51 -2.80
CA ASN A 132 -11.70 16.13 -2.48
C ASN A 132 -12.03 16.23 -0.97
N GLU A 133 -11.03 16.52 -0.15
CA GLU A 133 -11.13 16.52 1.32
C GLU A 133 -12.15 17.55 1.81
N GLY A 134 -13.24 17.07 2.40
CA GLY A 134 -14.31 17.92 2.97
C GLY A 134 -15.17 18.65 1.94
N GLU A 135 -15.03 18.34 0.66
CA GLU A 135 -15.77 18.98 -0.42
C GLU A 135 -17.12 18.28 -0.67
N GLU A 136 -18.14 19.04 -1.07
CA GLU A 136 -19.46 18.52 -1.48
C GLU A 136 -19.57 18.28 -2.99
N TYR A 137 -18.70 18.92 -3.76
CA TYR A 137 -18.69 18.89 -5.22
C TYR A 137 -17.31 18.49 -5.74
N TYR A 138 -17.28 17.78 -6.85
CA TYR A 138 -16.02 17.48 -7.52
C TYR A 138 -15.37 18.76 -8.04
N PRO A 139 -14.14 19.11 -7.62
CA PRO A 139 -13.53 20.43 -7.92
C PRO A 139 -13.38 20.71 -9.42
N HIS A 140 -13.19 19.68 -10.26
CA HIS A 140 -13.01 19.85 -11.70
C HIS A 140 -14.33 19.99 -12.48
N SER A 141 -15.36 19.20 -12.14
CA SER A 141 -16.63 19.21 -12.86
C SER A 141 -17.70 20.12 -12.26
N GLY A 142 -17.59 20.42 -10.98
CA GLY A 142 -18.65 21.12 -10.23
C GLY A 142 -19.89 20.26 -9.98
N GLU A 143 -19.86 18.97 -10.32
CA GLU A 143 -20.95 18.06 -10.06
C GLU A 143 -20.95 17.63 -8.57
N PRO A 144 -22.12 17.39 -7.96
CA PRO A 144 -22.19 16.88 -6.61
C PRO A 144 -21.43 15.54 -6.48
N MET A 145 -20.68 15.39 -5.39
CA MET A 145 -20.05 14.11 -5.12
C MET A 145 -21.11 13.05 -4.82
N TRP A 146 -21.00 11.89 -5.47
CA TRP A 146 -21.93 10.78 -5.23
C TRP A 146 -21.76 10.18 -3.82
N GLN A 147 -20.61 10.39 -3.17
CA GLN A 147 -20.31 10.02 -1.80
C GLN A 147 -19.40 11.06 -1.15
N GLU A 148 -19.71 11.44 0.09
CA GLU A 148 -18.94 12.41 0.89
C GLU A 148 -17.51 11.91 1.10
N ARG A 149 -16.53 12.84 1.00
CA ARG A 149 -15.17 12.66 1.47
C ARG A 149 -15.03 13.39 2.81
N PHE A 150 -14.45 12.71 3.82
CA PHE A 150 -14.36 13.34 5.14
C PHE A 150 -13.36 14.50 5.15
N ALA A 151 -13.68 15.53 5.93
CA ALA A 151 -12.72 16.56 6.29
C ALA A 151 -11.70 15.99 7.29
N PHE A 152 -10.42 16.30 7.13
CA PHE A 152 -9.33 15.70 7.92
C PHE A 152 -9.53 15.87 9.44
N GLU A 153 -10.15 16.97 9.88
CA GLU A 153 -10.46 17.20 11.28
C GLU A 153 -11.43 16.16 11.86
N LYS A 154 -12.31 15.58 11.04
CA LYS A 154 -13.25 14.54 11.49
C LYS A 154 -12.53 13.24 11.86
N ALA A 155 -11.32 13.01 11.34
CA ALA A 155 -10.53 11.84 11.67
C ALA A 155 -9.80 11.94 13.02
N ALA A 156 -9.63 13.15 13.59
CA ALA A 156 -8.84 13.38 14.79
C ALA A 156 -9.19 12.46 15.98
N PRO A 157 -10.48 12.25 16.35
CA PRO A 157 -10.82 11.36 17.46
C PRO A 157 -10.41 9.90 17.24
N TRP A 158 -10.42 9.44 15.99
CA TRP A 158 -10.02 8.08 15.61
C TRP A 158 -8.50 7.93 15.56
N ILE A 159 -7.79 8.99 15.17
CA ILE A 159 -6.33 9.06 15.19
C ILE A 159 -5.81 9.02 16.62
N GLU A 160 -6.39 9.81 17.53
CA GLU A 160 -6.04 9.82 18.95
C GLU A 160 -6.22 8.45 19.61
N LYS A 161 -7.21 7.68 19.17
CA LYS A 161 -7.44 6.31 19.64
C LYS A 161 -6.52 5.27 18.97
N GLY A 162 -5.76 5.66 17.94
CA GLY A 162 -4.93 4.75 17.15
C GLY A 162 -5.73 3.79 16.24
N VAL A 163 -6.99 4.11 15.95
CA VAL A 163 -7.89 3.29 15.11
C VAL A 163 -7.72 3.60 13.64
N ILE A 164 -7.58 4.89 13.30
CA ILE A 164 -7.39 5.37 11.92
C ILE A 164 -6.09 6.16 11.82
N ASP A 165 -5.38 5.98 10.71
CA ASP A 165 -4.34 6.87 10.23
C ASP A 165 -4.74 7.41 8.86
N VAL A 166 -4.30 8.63 8.50
CA VAL A 166 -4.62 9.28 7.23
C VAL A 166 -3.34 9.55 6.44
N GLN A 167 -3.22 8.93 5.27
CA GLN A 167 -2.08 8.99 4.38
C GLN A 167 -2.51 9.47 2.97
N SER A 168 -1.56 9.58 2.03
CA SER A 168 -1.80 10.20 0.73
C SER A 168 -2.34 9.24 -0.32
N HIS A 169 -3.42 9.67 -1.00
CA HIS A 169 -3.86 9.12 -2.29
C HIS A 169 -3.70 10.17 -3.41
N THR A 170 -2.61 10.99 -3.34
CA THR A 170 -2.32 12.21 -4.09
C THR A 170 -3.20 13.40 -3.70
N PHE A 171 -2.82 14.61 -4.11
CA PHE A 171 -3.69 15.77 -3.95
C PHE A 171 -4.73 15.81 -5.07
N ASP A 172 -4.29 15.86 -6.34
CA ASP A 172 -5.14 16.00 -7.53
C ASP A 172 -4.78 15.02 -8.68
N MET A 173 -3.87 14.08 -8.45
CA MET A 173 -3.50 13.07 -9.45
C MET A 173 -4.38 11.81 -9.41
N HIS A 174 -5.51 11.82 -8.67
CA HIS A 174 -6.50 10.76 -8.76
C HIS A 174 -7.43 10.97 -9.97
N GLN A 175 -6.83 10.91 -11.16
CA GLN A 175 -7.48 11.19 -12.45
C GLN A 175 -7.11 10.12 -13.47
N LEU A 176 -7.99 9.95 -14.48
CA LEU A 176 -7.71 9.24 -15.71
C LEU A 176 -7.61 10.23 -16.86
N ALA A 177 -6.76 9.95 -17.84
CA ALA A 177 -6.64 10.75 -19.06
C ALA A 177 -8.00 10.93 -19.76
N SER A 178 -8.87 9.92 -19.69
CA SER A 178 -10.23 9.96 -20.25
C SER A 178 -11.17 10.96 -19.57
N TYR A 179 -10.84 11.45 -18.37
CA TYR A 179 -11.64 12.49 -17.70
C TYR A 179 -11.46 13.88 -18.34
N GLY A 180 -10.36 14.08 -19.09
CA GLY A 180 -10.13 15.30 -19.86
C GLY A 180 -9.61 16.50 -19.07
N TYR A 181 -9.23 16.33 -17.78
CA TYR A 181 -8.73 17.43 -16.95
C TYR A 181 -7.21 17.58 -17.08
N SER A 182 -6.44 16.59 -16.66
CA SER A 182 -4.97 16.64 -16.72
C SER A 182 -4.37 15.91 -17.91
N GLY A 183 -5.13 15.01 -18.55
CA GLY A 183 -4.63 14.11 -19.58
C GLY A 183 -3.73 12.99 -19.03
N ARG A 184 -3.60 12.88 -17.70
CA ARG A 184 -2.70 11.97 -17.00
C ARG A 184 -3.49 10.79 -16.42
N ASP A 185 -2.92 9.59 -16.46
CA ASP A 185 -3.41 8.43 -15.74
C ASP A 185 -2.67 8.30 -14.40
N GLY A 186 -3.34 8.68 -13.31
CA GLY A 186 -2.72 8.67 -11.97
C GLY A 186 -1.44 9.49 -11.93
N VAL A 187 -0.36 8.88 -11.45
CA VAL A 187 0.96 9.52 -11.31
C VAL A 187 1.86 9.34 -12.54
N LEU A 188 1.37 8.76 -13.65
CA LEU A 188 2.20 8.48 -14.81
C LEU A 188 2.59 9.76 -15.55
N ARG A 189 3.77 9.73 -16.18
CA ARG A 189 4.27 10.82 -17.05
C ARG A 189 3.40 10.97 -18.29
N LEU A 190 3.16 12.19 -18.72
CA LEU A 190 2.50 12.48 -19.99
C LEU A 190 3.42 12.16 -21.18
N GLU A 191 2.83 11.79 -22.30
CA GLU A 191 3.59 11.62 -23.54
C GLU A 191 4.28 12.93 -23.95
N GLY A 192 5.60 12.90 -24.17
CA GLY A 192 6.41 14.07 -24.53
C GLY A 192 6.71 15.04 -23.38
N GLU A 193 6.29 14.75 -22.15
CA GLU A 193 6.65 15.57 -20.99
C GLU A 193 8.14 15.46 -20.68
N SER A 194 8.80 16.60 -20.40
CA SER A 194 10.21 16.60 -20.02
C SER A 194 10.39 16.01 -18.60
N ASP A 195 11.63 15.55 -18.27
CA ASP A 195 11.97 15.06 -16.94
C ASP A 195 11.72 16.12 -15.87
N GLU A 196 12.05 17.38 -16.14
CA GLU A 196 11.87 18.49 -15.21
C GLU A 196 10.40 18.81 -14.99
N ASP A 197 9.59 18.87 -16.07
CA ASP A 197 8.16 19.17 -15.95
C ASP A 197 7.43 18.06 -15.20
N TYR A 198 7.74 16.80 -15.49
CA TYR A 198 7.18 15.66 -14.78
C TYR A 198 7.54 15.68 -13.29
N ARG A 199 8.82 15.86 -12.99
CA ARG A 199 9.31 15.98 -11.61
C ARG A 199 8.57 17.10 -10.87
N GLN A 200 8.49 18.29 -11.49
CA GLN A 200 7.81 19.43 -10.90
C GLN A 200 6.31 19.15 -10.67
N ALA A 201 5.62 18.53 -11.64
CA ALA A 201 4.21 18.17 -11.50
C ALA A 201 3.97 17.25 -10.33
N LEU A 202 4.74 16.14 -10.24
CA LEU A 202 4.57 15.15 -9.18
C LEU A 202 4.91 15.71 -7.80
N LEU A 203 6.04 16.40 -7.65
CA LEU A 203 6.46 16.96 -6.37
C LEU A 203 5.53 18.09 -5.90
N SER A 204 4.98 18.88 -6.83
CA SER A 204 3.99 19.91 -6.49
C SER A 204 2.68 19.31 -5.99
N ASP A 205 2.21 18.22 -6.55
CA ASP A 205 1.02 17.51 -6.06
C ASP A 205 1.25 16.94 -4.64
N MET A 206 2.42 16.33 -4.41
CA MET A 206 2.79 15.81 -3.09
C MET A 206 2.87 16.92 -2.03
N GLU A 207 3.41 18.07 -2.39
CA GLU A 207 3.49 19.22 -1.50
C GLU A 207 2.10 19.84 -1.25
N ALA A 208 1.25 19.90 -2.27
CA ALA A 208 -0.14 20.34 -2.11
C ALA A 208 -0.92 19.46 -1.13
N PHE A 209 -0.74 18.12 -1.22
CA PHE A 209 -1.32 17.20 -0.24
C PHE A 209 -0.80 17.46 1.17
N ARG A 210 0.52 17.63 1.34
CA ARG A 210 1.14 17.92 2.64
C ARG A 210 0.59 19.21 3.25
N GLN A 211 0.45 20.28 2.44
CA GLN A 211 -0.11 21.56 2.87
C GLN A 211 -1.59 21.44 3.23
N ARG A 212 -2.39 20.73 2.40
CA ARG A 212 -3.81 20.50 2.66
C ARG A 212 -4.02 19.71 3.95
N ARG A 213 -3.21 18.70 4.20
CA ARG A 213 -3.22 17.91 5.43
C ARG A 213 -2.77 18.76 6.63
N GLY A 214 -1.66 19.48 6.47
CA GLY A 214 -1.11 20.38 7.49
C GLY A 214 -1.01 19.73 8.86
N ASN A 215 -1.32 20.50 9.91
CA ASN A 215 -1.35 20.04 11.30
C ASN A 215 -2.69 19.44 11.73
N ARG A 216 -3.66 19.26 10.80
CA ARG A 216 -4.99 18.70 11.08
C ARG A 216 -4.97 17.20 11.34
N VAL A 217 -3.91 16.53 10.88
CA VAL A 217 -3.64 15.11 11.11
C VAL A 217 -2.38 15.00 11.92
N ALA A 218 -2.47 14.44 13.12
CA ALA A 218 -1.36 14.41 14.08
C ALA A 218 -0.26 13.40 13.73
N THR A 219 -0.56 12.42 12.87
CA THR A 219 0.41 11.40 12.44
C THR A 219 1.34 11.91 11.36
N GLU A 220 2.49 11.25 11.17
CA GLU A 220 3.46 11.57 10.14
C GLU A 220 2.97 11.13 8.75
N LEU A 221 3.30 11.89 7.70
CA LEU A 221 2.98 11.54 6.31
C LEU A 221 4.10 10.65 5.74
N LEU A 222 3.87 9.35 5.70
CA LEU A 222 4.89 8.34 5.40
C LEU A 222 4.57 7.50 4.15
N ALA A 223 3.30 7.46 3.74
CA ALA A 223 2.86 6.51 2.73
C ALA A 223 1.93 7.10 1.67
N LEU A 224 1.97 6.48 0.48
CA LEU A 224 1.09 6.78 -0.64
C LEU A 224 0.55 5.49 -1.26
N ALA A 225 -0.75 5.45 -1.56
CA ALA A 225 -1.33 4.48 -2.48
C ALA A 225 -1.45 5.11 -3.88
N TYR A 226 -1.04 4.37 -4.91
CA TYR A 226 -1.11 4.85 -6.29
C TYR A 226 -2.55 4.86 -6.80
N PRO A 227 -3.08 6.01 -7.27
CA PRO A 227 -4.40 6.08 -7.87
C PRO A 227 -4.56 5.06 -8.99
N PHE A 228 -5.65 4.28 -8.96
CA PHE A 228 -5.97 3.21 -9.93
C PHE A 228 -4.87 2.14 -10.05
N GLY A 229 -3.86 2.15 -9.18
CA GLY A 229 -2.69 1.29 -9.28
C GLY A 229 -1.68 1.70 -10.36
N TYR A 230 -1.84 2.85 -11.01
CA TYR A 230 -0.88 3.35 -12.00
C TYR A 230 0.40 3.84 -11.32
N TYR A 231 1.51 3.17 -11.60
CA TYR A 231 2.83 3.52 -11.07
C TYR A 231 3.94 3.30 -12.10
N SER A 232 5.08 3.92 -11.87
CA SER A 232 6.34 3.65 -12.57
C SER A 232 7.51 3.69 -11.59
N GLU A 233 8.62 3.06 -11.94
CA GLU A 233 9.85 3.12 -11.14
C GLU A 233 10.33 4.57 -10.96
N GLU A 234 10.13 5.41 -11.98
CA GLU A 234 10.47 6.83 -11.95
C GLU A 234 9.59 7.58 -10.95
N ALA A 235 8.25 7.38 -10.99
CA ALA A 235 7.34 7.96 -10.01
C ALA A 235 7.71 7.53 -8.59
N ASP A 236 8.00 6.24 -8.39
CA ASP A 236 8.36 5.71 -7.09
C ASP A 236 9.67 6.30 -6.54
N ALA A 237 10.66 6.52 -7.40
CA ALA A 237 11.91 7.19 -7.02
C ALA A 237 11.67 8.64 -6.58
N LEU A 238 10.85 9.41 -7.30
CA LEU A 238 10.49 10.79 -6.94
C LEU A 238 9.68 10.85 -5.63
N LEU A 239 8.76 9.90 -5.41
CA LEU A 239 8.02 9.80 -4.14
C LEU A 239 8.94 9.51 -2.95
N LYS A 240 9.96 8.68 -3.16
CA LYS A 240 10.98 8.43 -2.14
C LYS A 240 11.76 9.72 -1.80
N GLU A 241 12.13 10.51 -2.80
CA GLU A 241 12.76 11.83 -2.56
C GLU A 241 11.82 12.79 -1.82
N ALA A 242 10.51 12.73 -2.09
CA ALA A 242 9.49 13.52 -1.40
C ALA A 242 9.22 13.06 0.05
N GLY A 243 9.90 12.00 0.51
CA GLY A 243 9.83 11.51 1.89
C GLY A 243 8.78 10.41 2.13
N TYR A 244 8.14 9.87 1.08
CA TYR A 244 7.26 8.72 1.24
C TYR A 244 8.08 7.44 1.39
N ALA A 245 8.05 6.84 2.59
CA ALA A 245 8.78 5.61 2.89
C ALA A 245 8.11 4.37 2.30
N VAL A 246 6.78 4.36 2.24
CA VAL A 246 5.97 3.21 1.81
C VAL A 246 5.07 3.59 0.64
N THR A 247 5.00 2.73 -0.39
CA THR A 247 4.05 2.90 -1.49
C THR A 247 3.28 1.61 -1.77
N PHE A 248 2.01 1.76 -2.21
CA PHE A 248 1.09 0.65 -2.44
C PHE A 248 0.51 0.68 -3.84
N THR A 249 0.45 -0.50 -4.47
CA THR A 249 -0.23 -0.75 -5.75
C THR A 249 -1.57 -1.48 -5.52
N ILE A 250 -2.26 -1.83 -6.60
CA ILE A 250 -3.44 -2.71 -6.57
C ILE A 250 -3.09 -4.15 -6.97
N ASP A 251 -1.81 -4.45 -7.21
CA ASP A 251 -1.38 -5.80 -7.60
C ASP A 251 -1.60 -6.79 -6.46
N GLU A 252 -2.34 -7.85 -6.71
CA GLU A 252 -2.55 -8.91 -5.72
C GLU A 252 -1.33 -9.83 -5.66
N ARG A 253 -0.36 -9.49 -4.83
CA ARG A 253 0.86 -10.26 -4.62
C ARG A 253 1.29 -10.25 -3.16
N PRO A 254 1.95 -11.32 -2.68
CA PRO A 254 2.52 -11.37 -1.34
C PRO A 254 3.63 -10.34 -1.13
N ASN A 255 3.60 -9.67 0.02
CA ASN A 255 4.67 -8.78 0.46
C ASN A 255 5.61 -9.53 1.41
N TYR A 256 6.90 -9.39 1.17
CA TYR A 256 7.96 -10.01 1.99
C TYR A 256 8.79 -8.91 2.65
N LEU A 257 8.55 -8.69 3.92
CA LEU A 257 9.34 -7.73 4.71
C LEU A 257 10.73 -8.34 5.01
N SER A 258 11.75 -7.53 4.94
CA SER A 258 13.12 -7.89 5.26
C SER A 258 13.78 -6.79 6.07
N VAL A 259 14.33 -7.14 7.22
CA VAL A 259 15.02 -6.17 8.09
C VAL A 259 16.21 -5.55 7.37
N HIS A 260 16.39 -4.25 7.53
CA HIS A 260 17.41 -3.42 6.86
C HIS A 260 17.29 -3.35 5.33
N ASN A 261 16.14 -3.71 4.75
CA ASN A 261 15.89 -3.60 3.31
C ASN A 261 14.65 -2.75 3.03
N GLY A 262 14.77 -1.43 3.04
CA GLY A 262 13.68 -0.49 2.78
C GLY A 262 13.03 -0.63 1.39
N SER A 263 13.68 -1.31 0.43
CA SER A 263 13.07 -1.54 -0.88
C SER A 263 11.84 -2.46 -0.82
N CYS A 264 11.70 -3.29 0.21
CA CYS A 264 10.52 -4.14 0.41
C CYS A 264 9.25 -3.37 0.80
N LEU A 265 9.38 -2.09 1.14
CA LEU A 265 8.28 -1.17 1.45
C LEU A 265 7.77 -0.41 0.21
N ARG A 266 8.36 -0.67 -0.95
CA ARG A 266 8.03 0.05 -2.19
C ARG A 266 7.10 -0.78 -3.07
N MET A 267 6.07 -0.10 -3.63
CA MET A 267 5.10 -0.72 -4.55
C MET A 267 4.49 -2.01 -3.97
N MET A 268 4.12 -1.99 -2.68
CA MET A 268 3.56 -3.15 -1.99
C MET A 268 2.23 -3.57 -2.62
N GLY A 269 2.04 -4.88 -2.77
CA GLY A 269 0.80 -5.45 -3.28
C GLY A 269 -0.31 -5.42 -2.24
N ARG A 270 -1.57 -5.36 -2.69
CA ARG A 270 -2.75 -5.37 -1.82
C ARG A 270 -3.79 -6.37 -2.32
N VAL A 271 -4.53 -6.96 -1.40
CA VAL A 271 -5.67 -7.85 -1.68
C VAL A 271 -6.93 -6.99 -1.72
N ASN A 272 -7.60 -6.96 -2.86
CA ASN A 272 -8.89 -6.26 -2.98
C ASN A 272 -9.99 -7.05 -2.25
N VAL A 273 -10.62 -6.42 -1.25
CA VAL A 273 -11.67 -7.06 -0.45
C VAL A 273 -13.03 -6.50 -0.84
N THR A 274 -13.94 -7.41 -1.14
CA THR A 274 -15.29 -7.10 -1.59
C THR A 274 -16.35 -7.65 -0.64
N ASP A 275 -17.58 -7.20 -0.78
CA ASP A 275 -18.72 -7.70 -0.01
C ASP A 275 -19.05 -9.17 -0.29
N TRP A 276 -18.62 -9.70 -1.43
CA TRP A 276 -18.85 -11.11 -1.80
C TRP A 276 -17.92 -12.10 -1.09
N ILE A 277 -16.86 -11.59 -0.43
CA ILE A 277 -15.91 -12.42 0.30
C ILE A 277 -16.35 -12.50 1.76
N SER A 278 -16.82 -13.66 2.22
CA SER A 278 -17.14 -13.90 3.63
C SER A 278 -15.86 -13.83 4.51
N GLY A 279 -16.03 -13.69 5.83
CA GLY A 279 -14.90 -13.68 6.75
C GLY A 279 -14.04 -14.94 6.68
N GLN A 280 -14.67 -16.11 6.51
CA GLN A 280 -13.93 -17.38 6.37
C GLN A 280 -13.18 -17.46 5.04
N GLU A 281 -13.81 -17.03 3.95
CA GLU A 281 -13.15 -16.98 2.64
C GLU A 281 -11.98 -15.99 2.64
N LEU A 282 -12.11 -14.85 3.32
CA LEU A 282 -11.01 -13.90 3.49
C LEU A 282 -9.82 -14.54 4.21
N VAL A 283 -10.04 -15.24 5.32
CA VAL A 283 -8.98 -15.95 6.04
C VAL A 283 -8.31 -17.02 5.15
N GLN A 284 -9.07 -17.72 4.32
CA GLN A 284 -8.53 -18.71 3.37
C GLN A 284 -7.73 -18.02 2.26
N LEU A 285 -8.25 -16.92 1.69
CA LEU A 285 -7.58 -16.13 0.67
C LEU A 285 -6.22 -15.61 1.13
N LEU A 286 -6.09 -15.29 2.42
CA LEU A 286 -4.85 -14.75 2.99
C LEU A 286 -3.77 -15.78 3.30
N GLN A 287 -4.02 -17.09 3.17
CA GLN A 287 -3.00 -18.11 3.47
C GLN A 287 -1.71 -17.95 2.65
N PRO A 288 -1.73 -17.65 1.34
CA PRO A 288 -0.50 -17.42 0.58
C PRO A 288 0.24 -16.12 0.96
N TYR A 289 -0.44 -15.18 1.61
CA TYR A 289 0.07 -13.85 1.99
C TYR A 289 0.59 -13.79 3.43
N SER A 290 0.33 -14.83 4.23
CA SER A 290 0.67 -14.90 5.65
C SER A 290 1.76 -15.93 5.95
N ASN A 291 2.42 -15.81 7.13
CA ASN A 291 3.37 -16.81 7.61
C ASN A 291 2.64 -17.97 8.26
#